data_a131f2bb3905485af174a4c68c18dc0d
#
_entry.id   a131f2bb3905485af174a4c68c18dc0d
#
_cell.length_a   1.000
_cell.length_b   1.000
_cell.length_c   1.000
_cell.angle_alpha   90.00
_cell.angle_beta   90.00
_cell.angle_gamma   90.00
#
_symmetry.space_group_name_H-M   'P 1'
#
loop_
_entity.id
_entity.type
_entity.pdbx_description
1 polymer ?
#
loop_
_entity_poly.entity_id
_entity_poly.type
_entity_poly.pdbx_seq_one_letter_code
_entity_poly.pdbx_strand_id
1 'polypeptide(L)'
;MDKAIRVLTVDDHELLRRGIRFALLPVDDLMLVGEAQDGEEAVRLCQELQPDVVLMDMRLTGGMDGIAATKVIREKCPYTQVIILSSFHDSKLVQGAVQAGAIGYLIKGVSGDALCEAIRAAAAGKPVLDAEALGDLVQSTERQSGLGNDLTDRERDVLQLLAAGMSNPEMAAQLHLSVSAVKYHVSNILSKLGVANWTEAATIALEQNLVSRK
;
A
#
# COMPACT_ATOMS: atom_id res chain seq x y z
N MET A 1 -11.96 -22.20 28.29
CA MET A 1 -12.30 -22.09 26.84
C MET A 1 -11.72 -20.78 26.37
N ASP A 2 -10.80 -20.84 25.44
CA ASP A 2 -10.26 -19.62 24.82
C ASP A 2 -11.41 -18.90 24.09
N LYS A 3 -11.43 -17.59 24.20
CA LYS A 3 -12.46 -16.73 23.58
C LYS A 3 -12.31 -16.82 22.06
N ALA A 4 -13.39 -17.12 21.33
CA ALA A 4 -13.37 -17.15 19.88
C ALA A 4 -12.90 -15.80 19.31
N ILE A 5 -12.05 -15.84 18.29
CA ILE A 5 -11.55 -14.66 17.55
C ILE A 5 -12.71 -14.05 16.77
N ARG A 6 -12.99 -12.80 17.01
CA ARG A 6 -14.08 -12.04 16.38
C ARG A 6 -13.64 -11.44 15.07
N VAL A 7 -14.29 -11.81 13.98
CA VAL A 7 -13.90 -11.42 12.62
C VAL A 7 -14.98 -10.53 12.00
N LEU A 8 -14.59 -9.40 11.43
CA LEU A 8 -15.42 -8.56 10.57
C LEU A 8 -14.91 -8.72 9.13
N THR A 9 -15.81 -9.00 8.17
CA THR A 9 -15.45 -9.02 6.75
C THR A 9 -15.98 -7.79 6.03
N VAL A 10 -15.17 -7.24 5.13
CA VAL A 10 -15.47 -6.02 4.37
C VAL A 10 -15.15 -6.27 2.90
N ASP A 11 -16.16 -6.29 2.07
CA ASP A 11 -16.06 -6.49 0.61
C ASP A 11 -17.35 -6.01 -0.05
N ASP A 12 -17.31 -5.32 -1.17
CA ASP A 12 -18.50 -4.88 -1.89
C ASP A 12 -19.16 -6.03 -2.70
N HIS A 13 -18.46 -7.16 -2.88
CA HIS A 13 -18.96 -8.35 -3.56
C HIS A 13 -19.63 -9.33 -2.57
N GLU A 14 -20.94 -9.43 -2.61
CA GLU A 14 -21.72 -10.32 -1.73
C GLU A 14 -21.26 -11.78 -1.80
N LEU A 15 -20.88 -12.27 -2.99
CA LEU A 15 -20.44 -13.66 -3.16
C LEU A 15 -19.15 -13.95 -2.38
N LEU A 16 -18.23 -13.01 -2.32
CA LEU A 16 -16.99 -13.16 -1.54
C LEU A 16 -17.27 -13.15 -0.03
N ARG A 17 -18.13 -12.24 0.46
CA ARG A 17 -18.53 -12.26 1.86
C ARG A 17 -19.19 -13.58 2.24
N ARG A 18 -20.08 -14.10 1.40
CA ARG A 18 -20.66 -15.43 1.60
C ARG A 18 -19.61 -16.54 1.63
N GLY A 19 -18.62 -16.50 0.72
CA GLY A 19 -17.52 -17.46 0.71
C GLY A 19 -16.73 -17.45 2.02
N ILE A 20 -16.37 -16.27 2.52
CA ILE A 20 -15.68 -16.11 3.80
C ILE A 20 -16.55 -16.66 4.95
N ARG A 21 -17.84 -16.32 4.98
CA ARG A 21 -18.77 -16.86 5.99
C ARG A 21 -18.77 -18.38 5.98
N PHE A 22 -18.87 -19.02 4.83
CA PHE A 22 -18.84 -20.47 4.72
C PHE A 22 -17.50 -21.08 5.15
N ALA A 23 -16.38 -20.41 4.88
CA ALA A 23 -15.07 -20.87 5.30
C ALA A 23 -14.90 -20.81 6.84
N LEU A 24 -15.48 -19.81 7.49
CA LEU A 24 -15.39 -19.65 8.95
C LEU A 24 -16.43 -20.48 9.72
N LEU A 25 -17.56 -20.82 9.11
CA LEU A 25 -18.68 -21.49 9.79
C LEU A 25 -18.31 -22.81 10.50
N PRO A 26 -17.46 -23.70 9.95
CA PRO A 26 -17.09 -24.96 10.60
C PRO A 26 -15.97 -24.81 11.64
N VAL A 27 -15.50 -23.59 11.93
CA VAL A 27 -14.29 -23.35 12.72
C VAL A 27 -14.67 -22.78 14.08
N ASP A 28 -14.60 -23.57 15.15
CA ASP A 28 -15.11 -23.25 16.48
C ASP A 28 -14.44 -22.05 17.16
N ASP A 29 -13.17 -21.78 16.83
CA ASP A 29 -12.37 -20.71 17.41
C ASP A 29 -12.43 -19.37 16.64
N LEU A 30 -13.20 -19.30 15.52
CA LEU A 30 -13.41 -18.10 14.73
C LEU A 30 -14.90 -17.75 14.67
N MET A 31 -15.24 -16.49 14.90
CA MET A 31 -16.63 -16.02 14.87
C MET A 31 -16.76 -14.80 13.96
N LEU A 32 -17.51 -14.93 12.85
CA LEU A 32 -17.91 -13.80 12.04
C LEU A 32 -18.94 -12.95 12.81
N VAL A 33 -18.56 -11.75 13.22
CA VAL A 33 -19.39 -10.86 14.03
C VAL A 33 -20.08 -9.78 13.21
N GLY A 34 -19.69 -9.58 11.97
CA GLY A 34 -20.32 -8.59 11.08
C GLY A 34 -19.79 -8.68 9.66
N GLU A 35 -20.51 -8.00 8.76
CA GLU A 35 -20.17 -7.84 7.35
C GLU A 35 -20.43 -6.39 6.96
N ALA A 36 -19.51 -5.79 6.21
CA ALA A 36 -19.63 -4.45 5.64
C ALA A 36 -19.45 -4.49 4.11
N GLN A 37 -20.06 -3.53 3.43
CA GLN A 37 -20.01 -3.42 1.97
C GLN A 37 -19.09 -2.28 1.49
N ASP A 38 -18.76 -1.34 2.38
CA ASP A 38 -17.92 -0.20 2.08
C ASP A 38 -17.05 0.20 3.28
N GLY A 39 -16.12 1.14 3.08
CA GLY A 39 -15.15 1.56 4.10
C GLY A 39 -15.78 2.31 5.26
N GLU A 40 -16.80 3.13 5.02
CA GLU A 40 -17.52 3.89 6.04
C GLU A 40 -18.28 2.95 6.98
N GLU A 41 -18.98 1.97 6.42
CA GLU A 41 -19.68 0.95 7.19
C GLU A 41 -18.69 0.09 7.99
N ALA A 42 -17.54 -0.26 7.39
CA ALA A 42 -16.48 -1.00 8.06
C ALA A 42 -15.97 -0.27 9.32
N VAL A 43 -15.71 1.03 9.21
CA VAL A 43 -15.28 1.85 10.36
C VAL A 43 -16.35 1.90 11.45
N ARG A 44 -17.62 2.10 11.08
CA ARG A 44 -18.75 2.14 12.02
C ARG A 44 -18.89 0.79 12.74
N LEU A 45 -18.95 -0.32 11.99
CA LEU A 45 -19.10 -1.66 12.58
C LEU A 45 -17.89 -2.06 13.42
N CYS A 46 -16.68 -1.65 13.03
CA CYS A 46 -15.49 -1.89 13.82
C CYS A 46 -15.59 -1.23 15.21
N GLN A 47 -16.05 0.00 15.28
CA GLN A 47 -16.25 0.71 16.56
C GLN A 47 -17.37 0.08 17.41
N GLU A 48 -18.46 -0.37 16.79
CA GLU A 48 -19.60 -0.97 17.47
C GLU A 48 -19.30 -2.40 17.97
N LEU A 49 -18.71 -3.21 17.10
CA LEU A 49 -18.51 -4.63 17.34
C LEU A 49 -17.18 -4.97 17.99
N GLN A 50 -16.17 -4.08 17.91
CA GLN A 50 -14.83 -4.32 18.43
C GLN A 50 -14.27 -5.69 18.00
N PRO A 51 -14.13 -5.97 16.69
CA PRO A 51 -13.60 -7.24 16.21
C PRO A 51 -12.10 -7.35 16.54
N ASP A 52 -11.62 -8.58 16.70
CA ASP A 52 -10.18 -8.84 16.86
C ASP A 52 -9.45 -8.70 15.52
N VAL A 53 -10.10 -9.15 14.42
CA VAL A 53 -9.54 -9.10 13.05
C VAL A 53 -10.58 -8.58 12.06
N VAL A 54 -10.15 -7.68 11.17
CA VAL A 54 -10.90 -7.23 10.00
C VAL A 54 -10.27 -7.81 8.74
N LEU A 55 -11.06 -8.49 7.93
CA LEU A 55 -10.72 -8.88 6.57
C LEU A 55 -11.21 -7.77 5.63
N MET A 56 -10.30 -6.99 5.08
CA MET A 56 -10.59 -5.77 4.34
C MET A 56 -10.29 -5.92 2.86
N ASP A 57 -11.30 -5.80 2.00
CA ASP A 57 -11.02 -5.64 0.57
C ASP A 57 -10.23 -4.37 0.31
N MET A 58 -9.22 -4.48 -0.52
CA MET A 58 -8.43 -3.35 -0.96
C MET A 58 -9.26 -2.36 -1.79
N ARG A 59 -10.11 -2.87 -2.68
CA ARG A 59 -10.88 -2.06 -3.63
C ARG A 59 -12.36 -2.10 -3.30
N LEU A 60 -12.79 -1.17 -2.48
CA LEU A 60 -14.20 -0.96 -2.18
C LEU A 60 -14.80 0.05 -3.16
N THR A 61 -16.03 -0.19 -3.57
CA THR A 61 -16.83 0.79 -4.31
C THR A 61 -17.44 1.77 -3.31
N GLY A 62 -17.37 3.08 -3.62
CA GLY A 62 -17.90 4.10 -2.72
C GLY A 62 -16.88 5.19 -2.42
N GLY A 63 -17.04 5.90 -1.29
CA GLY A 63 -16.21 7.04 -0.92
C GLY A 63 -14.84 6.67 -0.34
N MET A 64 -14.81 5.68 0.57
CA MET A 64 -13.60 5.29 1.30
C MET A 64 -13.11 3.92 0.81
N ASP A 65 -11.89 3.87 0.26
CA ASP A 65 -11.25 2.61 -0.13
C ASP A 65 -10.71 1.82 1.09
N GLY A 66 -10.27 0.58 0.85
CA GLY A 66 -9.80 -0.31 1.92
C GLY A 66 -8.54 0.19 2.63
N ILE A 67 -7.64 0.93 1.95
CA ILE A 67 -6.44 1.51 2.57
C ILE A 67 -6.83 2.65 3.50
N ALA A 68 -7.68 3.56 3.04
CA ALA A 68 -8.18 4.68 3.86
C ALA A 68 -8.98 4.17 5.06
N ALA A 69 -9.86 3.16 4.87
CA ALA A 69 -10.61 2.53 5.94
C ALA A 69 -9.68 1.88 6.96
N THR A 70 -8.64 1.16 6.50
CA THR A 70 -7.63 0.55 7.38
C THR A 70 -6.97 1.59 8.27
N LYS A 71 -6.52 2.70 7.71
CA LYS A 71 -5.90 3.78 8.48
C LYS A 71 -6.83 4.30 9.59
N VAL A 72 -8.09 4.59 9.25
CA VAL A 72 -9.09 5.08 10.21
C VAL A 72 -9.40 4.03 11.29
N ILE A 73 -9.51 2.75 10.91
CA ILE A 73 -9.73 1.64 11.86
C ILE A 73 -8.55 1.53 12.82
N ARG A 74 -7.30 1.58 12.32
CA ARG A 74 -6.11 1.50 13.19
C ARG A 74 -5.98 2.66 14.14
N GLU A 75 -6.45 3.85 13.76
CA GLU A 75 -6.49 5.04 14.64
C GLU A 75 -7.59 4.92 15.72
N LYS A 76 -8.80 4.48 15.33
CA LYS A 76 -9.96 4.45 16.24
C LYS A 76 -10.10 3.15 17.04
N CYS A 77 -9.61 2.04 16.50
CA CYS A 77 -9.69 0.70 17.07
C CYS A 77 -8.29 0.07 17.17
N PRO A 78 -7.38 0.55 18.03
CA PRO A 78 -5.96 0.18 18.02
C PRO A 78 -5.70 -1.30 18.31
N TYR A 79 -6.64 -2.01 18.93
CA TYR A 79 -6.54 -3.44 19.23
C TYR A 79 -7.00 -4.33 18.07
N THR A 80 -7.77 -3.78 17.13
CA THR A 80 -8.24 -4.51 15.95
C THR A 80 -7.10 -4.64 14.93
N GLN A 81 -6.83 -5.85 14.48
CA GLN A 81 -5.86 -6.11 13.41
C GLN A 81 -6.57 -6.09 12.04
N VAL A 82 -5.88 -5.66 11.01
CA VAL A 82 -6.45 -5.60 9.66
C VAL A 82 -5.60 -6.44 8.71
N ILE A 83 -6.25 -7.40 8.02
CA ILE A 83 -5.68 -8.14 6.89
C ILE A 83 -6.32 -7.59 5.62
N ILE A 84 -5.51 -7.10 4.68
CA ILE A 84 -5.98 -6.71 3.36
C ILE A 84 -6.17 -7.96 2.48
N LEU A 85 -7.30 -8.02 1.79
CA LEU A 85 -7.57 -8.99 0.74
C LEU A 85 -7.50 -8.29 -0.62
N SER A 86 -6.72 -8.81 -1.56
CA SER A 86 -6.53 -8.21 -2.88
C SER A 86 -6.61 -9.24 -4.00
N SER A 87 -7.07 -8.83 -5.17
CA SER A 87 -7.05 -9.67 -6.38
C SER A 87 -5.72 -9.59 -7.13
N PHE A 88 -4.80 -8.71 -6.72
CA PHE A 88 -3.57 -8.43 -7.45
C PHE A 88 -2.36 -8.37 -6.51
N HIS A 89 -1.23 -8.89 -6.98
CA HIS A 89 0.09 -8.60 -6.44
C HIS A 89 0.59 -7.29 -7.06
N ASP A 90 0.71 -6.24 -6.26
CA ASP A 90 1.30 -4.97 -6.65
C ASP A 90 2.07 -4.42 -5.45
N SER A 91 3.38 -4.28 -5.61
CA SER A 91 4.29 -3.83 -4.55
C SER A 91 3.89 -2.49 -3.92
N LYS A 92 3.33 -1.57 -4.72
CA LYS A 92 2.84 -0.27 -4.23
C LYS A 92 1.61 -0.44 -3.35
N LEU A 93 0.72 -1.38 -3.70
CA LEU A 93 -0.48 -1.68 -2.92
C LEU A 93 -0.12 -2.36 -1.60
N VAL A 94 0.80 -3.32 -1.62
CA VAL A 94 1.33 -3.96 -0.40
C VAL A 94 1.96 -2.92 0.53
N GLN A 95 2.79 -2.03 -0.01
CA GLN A 95 3.41 -0.95 0.75
C GLN A 95 2.38 0.01 1.34
N GLY A 96 1.39 0.42 0.55
CA GLY A 96 0.29 1.27 1.01
C GLY A 96 -0.51 0.63 2.16
N ALA A 97 -0.79 -0.67 2.07
CA ALA A 97 -1.47 -1.44 3.11
C ALA A 97 -0.66 -1.45 4.43
N VAL A 98 0.64 -1.74 4.35
CA VAL A 98 1.53 -1.75 5.52
C VAL A 98 1.66 -0.35 6.14
N GLN A 99 1.80 0.70 5.33
CA GLN A 99 1.84 2.09 5.81
C GLN A 99 0.52 2.54 6.46
N ALA A 100 -0.62 2.01 6.01
CA ALA A 100 -1.91 2.23 6.66
C ALA A 100 -2.07 1.48 7.98
N GLY A 101 -1.14 0.58 8.33
CA GLY A 101 -1.12 -0.20 9.56
C GLY A 101 -1.79 -1.57 9.45
N ALA A 102 -1.98 -2.10 8.25
CA ALA A 102 -2.40 -3.49 8.07
C ALA A 102 -1.31 -4.44 8.60
N ILE A 103 -1.72 -5.48 9.33
CA ILE A 103 -0.82 -6.54 9.82
C ILE A 103 -0.61 -7.64 8.78
N GLY A 104 -1.48 -7.70 7.77
CA GLY A 104 -1.42 -8.72 6.76
C GLY A 104 -1.92 -8.28 5.39
N TYR A 105 -1.45 -9.01 4.37
CA TYR A 105 -1.86 -8.87 2.98
C TYR A 105 -1.95 -10.25 2.36
N LEU A 106 -3.11 -10.60 1.84
CA LEU A 106 -3.39 -11.88 1.20
C LEU A 106 -4.02 -11.68 -0.17
N ILE A 107 -3.71 -12.57 -1.08
CA ILE A 107 -4.40 -12.62 -2.36
C ILE A 107 -5.75 -13.31 -2.21
N LYS A 108 -6.80 -12.73 -2.81
CA LYS A 108 -8.11 -13.36 -2.93
C LYS A 108 -7.96 -14.68 -3.70
N GLY A 109 -8.49 -15.77 -3.14
CA GLY A 109 -8.33 -17.12 -3.71
C GLY A 109 -7.45 -18.05 -2.87
N VAL A 110 -6.89 -17.59 -1.75
CA VAL A 110 -6.30 -18.50 -0.75
C VAL A 110 -7.36 -19.51 -0.27
N SER A 111 -6.92 -20.70 0.13
CA SER A 111 -7.83 -21.71 0.68
C SER A 111 -8.48 -21.24 1.98
N GLY A 112 -9.64 -21.79 2.33
CA GLY A 112 -10.31 -21.50 3.61
C GLY A 112 -9.40 -21.77 4.81
N ASP A 113 -8.62 -22.86 4.77
CA ASP A 113 -7.68 -23.21 5.84
C ASP A 113 -6.56 -22.16 5.99
N ALA A 114 -5.96 -21.72 4.86
CA ALA A 114 -4.95 -20.67 4.88
C ALA A 114 -5.51 -19.33 5.39
N LEU A 115 -6.77 -19.00 5.04
CA LEU A 115 -7.43 -17.82 5.57
C LEU A 115 -7.62 -17.92 7.09
N CYS A 116 -8.06 -19.07 7.60
CA CYS A 116 -8.24 -19.29 9.04
C CYS A 116 -6.91 -19.19 9.81
N GLU A 117 -5.82 -19.76 9.26
CA GLU A 117 -4.48 -19.63 9.84
C GLU A 117 -4.01 -18.17 9.86
N ALA A 118 -4.25 -17.44 8.78
CA ALA A 118 -3.94 -16.03 8.69
C ALA A 118 -4.67 -15.19 9.75
N ILE A 119 -5.97 -15.45 9.96
CA ILE A 119 -6.78 -14.79 10.99
C ILE A 119 -6.20 -15.05 12.38
N ARG A 120 -5.84 -16.32 12.70
CA ARG A 120 -5.24 -16.67 14.00
C ARG A 120 -3.90 -15.98 14.20
N ALA A 121 -3.05 -15.95 13.17
CA ALA A 121 -1.76 -15.28 13.22
C ALA A 121 -1.94 -13.77 13.46
N ALA A 122 -2.84 -13.12 12.73
CA ALA A 122 -3.13 -11.70 12.89
C ALA A 122 -3.69 -11.38 14.29
N ALA A 123 -4.63 -12.17 14.81
CA ALA A 123 -5.16 -12.01 16.16
C ALA A 123 -4.08 -12.14 17.24
N ALA A 124 -3.04 -12.95 16.98
CA ALA A 124 -1.86 -13.09 17.83
C ALA A 124 -0.82 -11.97 17.63
N GLY A 125 -1.10 -10.96 16.80
CA GLY A 125 -0.18 -9.87 16.48
C GLY A 125 0.98 -10.27 15.58
N LYS A 126 0.90 -11.40 14.87
CA LYS A 126 1.94 -11.87 13.95
C LYS A 126 1.65 -11.36 12.54
N PRO A 127 2.66 -10.84 11.81
CA PRO A 127 2.50 -10.43 10.42
C PRO A 127 2.05 -11.59 9.53
N VAL A 128 1.15 -11.29 8.59
CA VAL A 128 0.60 -12.23 7.62
C VAL A 128 0.87 -11.68 6.23
N LEU A 129 1.95 -12.14 5.63
CA LEU A 129 2.33 -11.80 4.25
C LEU A 129 2.61 -13.11 3.52
N ASP A 130 2.08 -13.27 2.33
CA ASP A 130 2.54 -14.35 1.48
C ASP A 130 4.00 -14.09 1.03
N ALA A 131 4.67 -15.14 0.57
CA ALA A 131 6.10 -15.06 0.24
C ALA A 131 6.39 -14.04 -0.88
N GLU A 132 5.44 -13.81 -1.77
CA GLU A 132 5.55 -12.90 -2.89
C GLU A 132 5.38 -11.45 -2.42
N ALA A 133 4.38 -11.17 -1.57
CA ALA A 133 4.19 -9.87 -0.93
C ALA A 133 5.38 -9.49 -0.03
N LEU A 134 5.99 -10.46 0.65
CA LEU A 134 7.21 -10.24 1.43
C LEU A 134 8.40 -9.90 0.53
N GLY A 135 8.56 -10.61 -0.60
CA GLY A 135 9.60 -10.32 -1.60
C GLY A 135 9.46 -8.91 -2.16
N ASP A 136 8.25 -8.50 -2.50
CA ASP A 136 7.93 -7.15 -2.99
C ASP A 136 8.23 -6.08 -1.94
N LEU A 137 7.95 -6.34 -0.67
CA LEU A 137 8.24 -5.41 0.42
C LEU A 137 9.75 -5.23 0.60
N VAL A 138 10.53 -6.32 0.57
CA VAL A 138 12.00 -6.29 0.67
C VAL A 138 12.58 -5.53 -0.53
N GLN A 139 12.17 -5.85 -1.75
CA GLN A 139 12.63 -5.13 -2.94
C GLN A 139 12.23 -3.65 -2.94
N SER A 140 11.03 -3.31 -2.44
CA SER A 140 10.61 -1.91 -2.33
C SER A 140 11.41 -1.15 -1.28
N THR A 141 11.79 -1.79 -0.17
CA THR A 141 12.64 -1.20 0.87
C THR A 141 14.06 -0.99 0.36
N GLU A 142 14.61 -1.92 -0.41
CA GLU A 142 15.91 -1.76 -1.07
C GLU A 142 15.88 -0.66 -2.13
N ARG A 143 14.78 -0.55 -2.87
CA ARG A 143 14.58 0.55 -3.84
C ARG A 143 14.37 1.91 -3.16
N GLN A 144 13.75 1.98 -1.99
CA GLN A 144 13.57 3.23 -1.24
C GLN A 144 14.84 3.70 -0.52
N SER A 145 15.79 2.83 -0.25
CA SER A 145 17.10 3.21 0.31
C SER A 145 18.09 3.72 -0.75
N GLY A 146 17.75 3.68 -2.04
CA GLY A 146 18.55 4.26 -3.12
C GLY A 146 18.26 5.75 -3.34
N LEU A 147 19.30 6.55 -3.49
CA LEU A 147 19.18 7.96 -3.87
C LEU A 147 18.29 8.12 -5.12
N GLY A 148 17.29 9.03 -5.07
CA GLY A 148 16.41 9.34 -6.21
C GLY A 148 15.22 8.41 -6.41
N ASN A 149 14.95 7.47 -5.52
CA ASN A 149 13.79 6.58 -5.62
C ASN A 149 12.46 7.26 -5.26
N ASP A 150 12.51 8.36 -4.54
CA ASP A 150 11.39 9.24 -4.19
C ASP A 150 11.06 10.28 -5.27
N LEU A 151 11.77 10.24 -6.41
CA LEU A 151 11.47 11.09 -7.55
C LEU A 151 10.16 10.66 -8.21
N THR A 152 9.27 11.62 -8.43
CA THR A 152 8.05 11.42 -9.23
C THR A 152 8.42 11.16 -10.70
N ASP A 153 7.50 10.59 -11.50
CA ASP A 153 7.71 10.35 -12.93
C ASP A 153 8.11 11.66 -13.65
N ARG A 154 7.49 12.76 -13.26
CA ARG A 154 7.80 14.08 -13.84
C ARG A 154 9.19 14.60 -13.45
N GLU A 155 9.62 14.35 -12.24
CA GLU A 155 10.99 14.67 -11.79
C GLU A 155 12.02 13.78 -12.47
N ARG A 156 11.69 12.52 -12.76
CA ARG A 156 12.54 11.62 -13.56
C ARG A 156 12.70 12.12 -15.00
N ASP A 157 11.60 12.55 -15.66
CA ASP A 157 11.65 13.16 -16.99
C ASP A 157 12.58 14.38 -17.00
N VAL A 158 12.42 15.27 -16.03
CA VAL A 158 13.26 16.48 -15.91
C VAL A 158 14.72 16.10 -15.63
N LEU A 159 14.98 15.14 -14.72
CA LEU A 159 16.33 14.68 -14.38
C LEU A 159 17.03 14.07 -15.60
N GLN A 160 16.30 13.32 -16.43
CA GLN A 160 16.86 12.73 -17.66
C GLN A 160 17.32 13.79 -18.66
N LEU A 161 16.53 14.85 -18.85
CA LEU A 161 16.90 15.96 -19.75
C LEU A 161 18.02 16.83 -19.17
N LEU A 162 18.01 17.01 -17.84
CA LEU A 162 19.08 17.70 -17.13
C LEU A 162 20.41 16.95 -17.27
N ALA A 163 20.41 15.62 -17.12
CA ALA A 163 21.59 14.77 -17.33
C ALA A 163 22.05 14.75 -18.79
N ALA A 164 21.15 15.01 -19.75
CA ALA A 164 21.48 15.23 -21.16
C ALA A 164 22.06 16.64 -21.45
N GLY A 165 22.19 17.49 -20.43
CA GLY A 165 22.79 18.84 -20.55
C GLY A 165 21.81 19.92 -21.04
N MET A 166 20.52 19.69 -21.05
CA MET A 166 19.53 20.66 -21.54
C MET A 166 19.29 21.78 -20.53
N SER A 167 19.15 23.00 -21.02
CA SER A 167 18.77 24.17 -20.23
C SER A 167 17.29 24.15 -19.83
N ASN A 168 16.92 24.93 -18.80
CA ASN A 168 15.52 25.03 -18.38
C ASN A 168 14.53 25.42 -19.49
N PRO A 169 14.84 26.35 -20.41
CA PRO A 169 13.98 26.64 -21.55
C PRO A 169 13.80 25.46 -22.51
N GLU A 170 14.87 24.70 -22.80
CA GLU A 170 14.83 23.53 -23.68
C GLU A 170 14.02 22.40 -23.06
N MET A 171 14.23 22.14 -21.77
CA MET A 171 13.42 21.17 -21.01
C MET A 171 11.94 21.58 -20.99
N ALA A 172 11.65 22.87 -20.79
CA ALA A 172 10.30 23.41 -20.81
C ALA A 172 9.60 23.17 -22.16
N ALA A 173 10.29 23.44 -23.26
CA ALA A 173 9.80 23.20 -24.61
C ALA A 173 9.52 21.70 -24.86
N GLN A 174 10.46 20.82 -24.49
CA GLN A 174 10.34 19.39 -24.73
C GLN A 174 9.26 18.72 -23.89
N LEU A 175 9.07 19.18 -22.66
CA LEU A 175 8.08 18.62 -21.71
C LEU A 175 6.72 19.33 -21.77
N HIS A 176 6.56 20.33 -22.64
CA HIS A 176 5.34 21.17 -22.72
C HIS A 176 4.99 21.82 -21.38
N LEU A 177 6.02 22.36 -20.69
CA LEU A 177 5.89 23.05 -19.40
C LEU A 177 6.29 24.51 -19.51
N SER A 178 5.94 25.32 -18.49
CA SER A 178 6.56 26.62 -18.30
C SER A 178 7.98 26.49 -17.73
N VAL A 179 8.85 27.45 -18.01
CA VAL A 179 10.21 27.51 -17.44
C VAL A 179 10.16 27.56 -15.91
N SER A 180 9.14 28.19 -15.33
CA SER A 180 8.94 28.26 -13.87
C SER A 180 8.61 26.88 -13.29
N ALA A 181 7.80 26.07 -13.99
CA ALA A 181 7.49 24.71 -13.58
C ALA A 181 8.73 23.80 -13.63
N VAL A 182 9.56 23.94 -14.67
CA VAL A 182 10.84 23.20 -14.75
C VAL A 182 11.77 23.58 -13.59
N LYS A 183 11.93 24.87 -13.28
CA LYS A 183 12.71 25.33 -12.12
C LYS A 183 12.20 24.76 -10.80
N TYR A 184 10.88 24.67 -10.62
CA TYR A 184 10.28 24.06 -9.45
C TYR A 184 10.65 22.56 -9.35
N HIS A 185 10.52 21.80 -10.44
CA HIS A 185 10.91 20.39 -10.46
C HIS A 185 12.41 20.20 -10.21
N VAL A 186 13.27 21.02 -10.81
CA VAL A 186 14.72 20.99 -10.55
C VAL A 186 15.02 21.23 -9.07
N SER A 187 14.39 22.22 -8.44
CA SER A 187 14.58 22.48 -7.01
C SER A 187 14.19 21.28 -6.14
N ASN A 188 13.07 20.62 -6.45
CA ASN A 188 12.63 19.42 -5.75
C ASN A 188 13.61 18.25 -5.95
N ILE A 189 14.12 18.06 -7.17
CA ILE A 189 15.13 17.04 -7.49
C ILE A 189 16.39 17.26 -6.65
N LEU A 190 16.92 18.49 -6.60
CA LEU A 190 18.11 18.81 -5.83
C LEU A 190 17.91 18.50 -4.34
N SER A 191 16.74 18.87 -3.79
CA SER A 191 16.38 18.58 -2.40
C SER A 191 16.30 17.07 -2.11
N LYS A 192 15.65 16.29 -3.00
CA LYS A 192 15.49 14.84 -2.86
C LYS A 192 16.80 14.07 -3.03
N LEU A 193 17.67 14.53 -3.92
CA LEU A 193 19.01 13.96 -4.11
C LEU A 193 20.04 14.45 -3.08
N GLY A 194 19.68 15.44 -2.24
CA GLY A 194 20.57 15.99 -1.23
C GLY A 194 21.79 16.72 -1.80
N VAL A 195 21.65 17.33 -3.00
CA VAL A 195 22.75 18.00 -3.71
C VAL A 195 22.51 19.50 -3.82
N ALA A 196 23.62 20.28 -3.95
CA ALA A 196 23.57 21.73 -3.95
C ALA A 196 23.29 22.34 -5.35
N ASN A 197 23.61 21.61 -6.41
CA ASN A 197 23.51 22.13 -7.77
C ASN A 197 23.19 21.04 -8.80
N TRP A 198 22.78 21.47 -9.98
CA TRP A 198 22.32 20.60 -11.05
C TRP A 198 23.43 19.71 -11.65
N THR A 199 24.70 20.16 -11.60
CA THR A 199 25.85 19.37 -12.08
C THR A 199 26.05 18.15 -11.18
N GLU A 200 25.97 18.31 -9.87
CA GLU A 200 25.98 17.19 -8.91
C GLU A 200 24.80 16.26 -9.13
N ALA A 201 23.58 16.80 -9.36
CA ALA A 201 22.40 16.01 -9.66
C ALA A 201 22.58 15.16 -10.93
N ALA A 202 23.13 15.73 -12.01
CA ALA A 202 23.42 15.03 -13.24
C ALA A 202 24.45 13.92 -13.04
N THR A 203 25.51 14.19 -12.29
CA THR A 203 26.57 13.21 -11.98
C THR A 203 25.99 12.01 -11.23
N ILE A 204 25.27 12.27 -10.14
CA ILE A 204 24.62 11.22 -9.35
C ILE A 204 23.61 10.42 -10.18
N ALA A 205 22.81 11.10 -11.03
CA ALA A 205 21.84 10.43 -11.88
C ALA A 205 22.49 9.41 -12.84
N LEU A 206 23.69 9.72 -13.34
CA LEU A 206 24.47 8.83 -14.21
C LEU A 206 25.18 7.72 -13.43
N GLU A 207 25.78 8.03 -12.28
CA GLU A 207 26.52 7.07 -11.45
C GLU A 207 25.58 6.03 -10.82
N GLN A 208 24.41 6.47 -10.37
CA GLN A 208 23.41 5.59 -9.73
C GLN A 208 22.43 4.98 -10.73
N ASN A 209 22.65 5.14 -12.04
CA ASN A 209 21.77 4.66 -13.11
C ASN A 209 20.30 5.10 -12.95
N LEU A 210 20.05 6.28 -12.39
CA LEU A 210 18.69 6.85 -12.25
C LEU A 210 18.11 7.28 -13.61
N VAL A 211 18.97 7.48 -14.60
CA VAL A 211 18.64 7.86 -15.97
C VAL A 211 19.45 7.04 -16.98
N SER A 212 18.84 6.72 -18.13
CA SER A 212 19.51 5.96 -19.18
C SER A 212 20.53 6.85 -19.93
N ARG A 213 21.74 6.36 -20.13
CA ARG A 213 22.68 6.95 -21.11
C ARG A 213 22.09 6.72 -22.51
N LYS A 214 21.70 7.80 -23.19
CA LYS A 214 21.47 7.78 -24.64
C LYS A 214 22.77 8.05 -25.37
#